data_2495c1c31c92405a4513b19c59ad943b
#
_entry.id   2495c1c31c92405a4513b19c59ad943b
#
_cell.length_a   1.000
_cell.length_b   1.000
_cell.length_c   1.000
_cell.angle_alpha   90.00
_cell.angle_beta   90.00
_cell.angle_gamma   90.00
#
_symmetry.space_group_name_H-M   'P 1'
#
loop_
_entity.id
_entity.type
_entity.pdbx_description
1 polymer ?
#
loop_
_entity_poly.entity_id
_entity_poly.type
_entity_poly.pdbx_seq_one_letter_code
_entity_poly.pdbx_strand_id
1 'polypeptide(L)'
;LAALAATGKLDMSGATFTQPASAAQRQQIRMVLERELTAGGLGIGFLLDYMTTAVDDAERDMIFSVAADYQVPVFVHVRRGIDGDSAGLDEVIAAAERARAAVHICHLNASAMSGVDIWLDKIDAARARGVDVSTEMFPWTSGSAAISSDVFSRNWREIFAIDYADVQWAETGEWLTEDTFGFYRETRPDGQTMHHYIREDWNRRAIQRPHVMVASDAMPLTSYERKVVPNAAGTSTRILGQYVREEKLLSLSDAIARLSLYPARRMESFAPAFAQKGRIKIGADADLVIFDPETVATEASYLEPFKTPSGVHSVWVAGQLSVQEGRLVEQAGAGKKITRLTH
;
A
#
# COMPACT_ATOMS: atom_id res chain seq x y z
N LEU A 1 -3.89 -4.21 -17.76
CA LEU A 1 -3.15 -5.41 -18.20
C LEU A 1 -3.44 -5.76 -19.67
N ALA A 2 -4.70 -5.82 -20.11
CA ALA A 2 -5.03 -6.13 -21.50
C ALA A 2 -4.40 -5.12 -22.49
N ALA A 3 -4.47 -3.81 -22.20
CA ALA A 3 -3.83 -2.79 -23.02
C ALA A 3 -2.30 -2.93 -23.03
N LEU A 4 -1.69 -3.19 -21.86
CA LEU A 4 -0.25 -3.44 -21.74
C LEU A 4 0.17 -4.70 -22.50
N ALA A 5 -0.60 -5.79 -22.41
CA ALA A 5 -0.32 -7.02 -23.12
C ALA A 5 -0.45 -6.88 -24.65
N ALA A 6 -1.40 -6.06 -25.12
CA ALA A 6 -1.64 -5.84 -26.53
C ALA A 6 -0.67 -4.86 -27.20
N THR A 7 -0.21 -3.85 -26.47
CA THR A 7 0.55 -2.71 -27.02
C THR A 7 1.95 -2.55 -26.46
N GLY A 8 2.29 -3.29 -25.38
CA GLY A 8 3.54 -3.10 -24.62
C GLY A 8 3.62 -1.75 -23.88
N LYS A 9 2.54 -0.96 -23.89
CA LYS A 9 2.45 0.34 -23.22
C LYS A 9 1.22 0.39 -22.33
N LEU A 10 1.36 0.97 -21.14
CA LEU A 10 0.24 1.28 -20.28
C LEU A 10 -0.42 2.57 -20.82
N ASP A 11 -1.50 2.41 -21.57
CA ASP A 11 -2.33 3.54 -21.99
C ASP A 11 -3.30 3.87 -20.86
N MET A 12 -3.04 4.98 -20.18
CA MET A 12 -3.86 5.50 -19.07
C MET A 12 -5.03 6.35 -19.58
N SER A 13 -5.14 6.58 -20.88
CA SER A 13 -6.23 7.32 -21.52
C SER A 13 -7.13 6.37 -22.31
N GLY A 14 -8.43 6.54 -22.22
CA GLY A 14 -9.37 5.86 -23.09
C GLY A 14 -10.33 4.88 -22.44
N ALA A 15 -11.04 4.12 -23.27
CA ALA A 15 -12.15 3.24 -22.89
C ALA A 15 -11.75 2.12 -21.90
N THR A 16 -10.49 1.74 -21.87
CA THR A 16 -9.96 0.69 -20.98
C THR A 16 -10.20 0.99 -19.48
N PHE A 17 -10.26 2.27 -19.09
CA PHE A 17 -10.48 2.68 -17.71
C PHE A 17 -11.93 3.10 -17.41
N THR A 18 -12.71 3.38 -18.46
CA THR A 18 -14.06 3.96 -18.33
C THR A 18 -15.17 3.00 -18.76
N GLN A 19 -14.83 1.83 -19.31
CA GLN A 19 -15.79 0.82 -19.74
C GLN A 19 -15.46 -0.54 -19.12
N PRO A 20 -16.49 -1.35 -18.77
CA PRO A 20 -16.28 -2.72 -18.30
C PRO A 20 -15.54 -3.56 -19.35
N ALA A 21 -14.67 -4.46 -18.89
CA ALA A 21 -13.99 -5.38 -19.78
C ALA A 21 -14.99 -6.33 -20.43
N SER A 22 -14.96 -6.46 -21.76
CA SER A 22 -15.72 -7.47 -22.50
C SER A 22 -15.28 -8.88 -22.11
N ALA A 23 -16.09 -9.89 -22.42
CA ALA A 23 -15.74 -11.29 -22.17
C ALA A 23 -14.39 -11.68 -22.79
N ALA A 24 -14.08 -11.21 -24.00
CA ALA A 24 -12.80 -11.45 -24.67
C ALA A 24 -11.63 -10.78 -23.93
N GLN A 25 -11.81 -9.55 -23.45
CA GLN A 25 -10.79 -8.85 -22.66
C GLN A 25 -10.58 -9.51 -21.31
N ARG A 26 -11.63 -9.93 -20.60
CA ARG A 26 -11.51 -10.70 -19.35
C ARG A 26 -10.73 -12.00 -19.57
N GLN A 27 -10.96 -12.71 -20.68
CA GLN A 27 -10.18 -13.89 -21.03
C GLN A 27 -8.69 -13.57 -21.24
N GLN A 28 -8.37 -12.46 -21.90
CA GLN A 28 -6.99 -12.01 -22.06
C GLN A 28 -6.33 -11.65 -20.72
N ILE A 29 -7.05 -10.93 -19.85
CA ILE A 29 -6.59 -10.60 -18.50
C ILE A 29 -6.30 -11.89 -17.72
N ARG A 30 -7.23 -12.86 -17.76
CA ARG A 30 -7.06 -14.16 -17.12
C ARG A 30 -5.78 -14.85 -17.59
N MET A 31 -5.57 -14.96 -18.90
CA MET A 31 -4.38 -15.60 -19.47
C MET A 31 -3.07 -14.93 -19.01
N VAL A 32 -3.05 -13.59 -18.94
CA VAL A 32 -1.89 -12.85 -18.44
C VAL A 32 -1.65 -13.14 -16.96
N LEU A 33 -2.69 -13.10 -16.12
CA LEU A 33 -2.57 -13.41 -14.70
C LEU A 33 -2.05 -14.84 -14.47
N GLU A 34 -2.62 -15.82 -15.14
CA GLU A 34 -2.22 -17.23 -15.06
C GLU A 34 -0.75 -17.42 -15.48
N ARG A 35 -0.32 -16.77 -16.56
CA ARG A 35 1.09 -16.78 -16.99
C ARG A 35 2.02 -16.23 -15.94
N GLU A 36 1.72 -15.05 -15.39
CA GLU A 36 2.58 -14.38 -14.41
C GLU A 36 2.59 -15.13 -13.07
N LEU A 37 1.48 -15.70 -12.65
CA LEU A 37 1.42 -16.54 -11.45
C LEU A 37 2.17 -17.86 -11.63
N THR A 38 2.11 -18.46 -12.83
CA THR A 38 2.92 -19.65 -13.18
C THR A 38 4.42 -19.33 -13.16
N ALA A 39 4.80 -18.12 -13.57
CA ALA A 39 6.19 -17.63 -13.50
C ALA A 39 6.67 -17.28 -12.07
N GLY A 40 5.83 -17.47 -11.06
CA GLY A 40 6.19 -17.28 -9.66
C GLY A 40 5.68 -15.98 -9.02
N GLY A 41 4.65 -15.36 -9.59
CA GLY A 41 3.99 -14.19 -9.00
C GLY A 41 3.45 -14.50 -7.60
N LEU A 42 3.65 -13.58 -6.65
CA LEU A 42 3.30 -13.76 -5.23
C LEU A 42 1.81 -13.53 -4.93
N GLY A 43 1.09 -12.90 -5.83
CA GLY A 43 -0.32 -12.53 -5.68
C GLY A 43 -0.79 -11.65 -6.81
N ILE A 44 -2.02 -11.19 -6.71
CA ILE A 44 -2.64 -10.29 -7.69
C ILE A 44 -2.86 -8.92 -7.04
N GLY A 45 -2.24 -7.87 -7.59
CA GLY A 45 -2.56 -6.49 -7.22
C GLY A 45 -3.82 -6.02 -7.97
N PHE A 46 -4.83 -5.55 -7.24
CA PHE A 46 -6.10 -5.14 -7.81
C PHE A 46 -6.52 -3.76 -7.30
N LEU A 47 -6.48 -2.77 -8.18
CA LEU A 47 -6.95 -1.44 -7.88
C LEU A 47 -8.43 -1.34 -8.28
N LEU A 48 -9.34 -1.14 -7.33
CA LEU A 48 -10.78 -1.02 -7.51
C LEU A 48 -11.28 0.39 -7.21
N ASP A 49 -10.63 1.43 -7.69
CA ASP A 49 -11.05 2.81 -7.39
C ASP A 49 -10.80 3.74 -8.59
N TYR A 50 -10.21 4.88 -8.38
CA TYR A 50 -10.08 6.02 -9.26
C TYR A 50 -9.58 5.72 -10.69
N MET A 51 -8.83 4.64 -10.92
CA MET A 51 -8.35 4.27 -12.25
C MET A 51 -9.18 3.17 -12.92
N THR A 52 -10.08 2.54 -12.18
CA THR A 52 -10.78 1.33 -12.64
C THR A 52 -12.23 1.31 -12.19
N THR A 53 -12.86 2.48 -12.20
CA THR A 53 -14.25 2.65 -11.75
C THR A 53 -15.25 1.79 -12.52
N ALA A 54 -14.91 1.41 -13.75
CA ALA A 54 -15.75 0.60 -14.63
C ALA A 54 -15.61 -0.92 -14.44
N VAL A 55 -14.72 -1.39 -13.56
CA VAL A 55 -14.63 -2.82 -13.26
C VAL A 55 -15.97 -3.30 -12.69
N ASP A 56 -16.54 -4.30 -13.37
CA ASP A 56 -17.81 -4.93 -13.03
C ASP A 56 -17.63 -6.19 -12.18
N ASP A 57 -18.73 -6.75 -11.73
CA ASP A 57 -18.77 -7.99 -10.96
C ASP A 57 -18.11 -9.15 -11.69
N ALA A 58 -18.27 -9.23 -13.01
CA ALA A 58 -17.74 -10.34 -13.81
C ALA A 58 -16.21 -10.30 -13.89
N GLU A 59 -15.60 -9.10 -14.01
CA GLU A 59 -14.16 -8.95 -13.98
C GLU A 59 -13.60 -9.20 -12.57
N ARG A 60 -14.23 -8.63 -11.54
CA ARG A 60 -13.85 -8.85 -10.14
C ARG A 60 -13.88 -10.33 -9.79
N ASP A 61 -15.01 -11.00 -10.03
CA ASP A 61 -15.19 -12.40 -9.66
C ASP A 61 -14.22 -13.33 -10.45
N MET A 62 -13.88 -13.00 -11.69
CA MET A 62 -12.85 -13.68 -12.46
C MET A 62 -11.47 -13.55 -11.79
N ILE A 63 -11.09 -12.37 -11.33
CA ILE A 63 -9.81 -12.14 -10.65
C ILE A 63 -9.70 -12.95 -9.36
N PHE A 64 -10.76 -12.95 -8.54
CA PHE A 64 -10.80 -13.74 -7.30
C PHE A 64 -10.82 -15.26 -7.60
N SER A 65 -11.46 -15.70 -8.68
CA SER A 65 -11.39 -17.10 -9.13
C SER A 65 -9.96 -17.51 -9.50
N VAL A 66 -9.25 -16.69 -10.27
CA VAL A 66 -7.84 -16.96 -10.61
C VAL A 66 -6.97 -17.01 -9.35
N ALA A 67 -7.17 -16.11 -8.41
CA ALA A 67 -6.42 -16.11 -7.15
C ALA A 67 -6.66 -17.40 -6.35
N ALA A 68 -7.91 -17.88 -6.30
CA ALA A 68 -8.27 -19.14 -5.65
C ALA A 68 -7.63 -20.35 -6.36
N ASP A 69 -7.71 -20.42 -7.68
CA ASP A 69 -7.14 -21.50 -8.51
C ASP A 69 -5.63 -21.64 -8.28
N TYR A 70 -4.92 -20.51 -8.13
CA TYR A 70 -3.47 -20.47 -7.90
C TYR A 70 -3.08 -20.42 -6.44
N GLN A 71 -4.03 -20.39 -5.52
CA GLN A 71 -3.81 -20.28 -4.07
C GLN A 71 -2.90 -19.11 -3.71
N VAL A 72 -3.19 -17.92 -4.22
CA VAL A 72 -2.47 -16.67 -3.97
C VAL A 72 -3.43 -15.59 -3.44
N PRO A 73 -2.93 -14.58 -2.71
CA PRO A 73 -3.79 -13.50 -2.22
C PRO A 73 -4.08 -12.48 -3.32
N VAL A 74 -5.23 -11.81 -3.20
CA VAL A 74 -5.52 -10.57 -3.92
C VAL A 74 -5.24 -9.40 -2.99
N PHE A 75 -4.34 -8.49 -3.39
CA PHE A 75 -4.05 -7.24 -2.70
C PHE A 75 -4.91 -6.15 -3.31
N VAL A 76 -5.84 -5.60 -2.53
CA VAL A 76 -6.89 -4.73 -3.08
C VAL A 76 -6.80 -3.32 -2.53
N HIS A 77 -6.63 -2.35 -3.45
CA HIS A 77 -7.04 -0.97 -3.21
C HIS A 77 -8.56 -0.91 -3.39
N VAL A 78 -9.28 -0.76 -2.31
CA VAL A 78 -10.75 -0.87 -2.27
C VAL A 78 -11.42 0.40 -2.77
N ARG A 79 -12.58 0.30 -3.42
CA ARG A 79 -13.41 1.46 -3.78
C ARG A 79 -13.72 2.31 -2.55
N ARG A 80 -13.45 3.59 -2.65
CA ARG A 80 -13.76 4.56 -1.61
C ARG A 80 -15.10 5.20 -1.87
N GLY A 81 -15.97 5.14 -0.88
CA GLY A 81 -17.19 5.92 -0.81
C GLY A 81 -16.98 7.24 -0.08
N ILE A 82 -18.05 8.00 0.09
CA ILE A 82 -18.04 9.27 0.81
C ILE A 82 -17.68 9.00 2.28
N ASP A 83 -16.67 9.70 2.76
CA ASP A 83 -16.22 9.69 4.17
C ASP A 83 -16.12 8.30 4.82
N GLY A 84 -15.62 7.34 4.05
CA GLY A 84 -15.36 5.99 4.59
C GLY A 84 -16.54 5.03 4.55
N ASP A 85 -17.52 5.28 3.67
CA ASP A 85 -18.53 4.27 3.35
C ASP A 85 -17.88 2.92 3.06
N SER A 86 -18.43 1.86 3.64
CA SER A 86 -17.85 0.52 3.61
C SER A 86 -18.37 -0.37 2.47
N ALA A 87 -19.19 0.14 1.56
CA ALA A 87 -19.74 -0.67 0.47
C ALA A 87 -18.68 -1.36 -0.39
N GLY A 88 -17.57 -0.67 -0.68
CA GLY A 88 -16.44 -1.25 -1.40
C GLY A 88 -15.72 -2.35 -0.62
N LEU A 89 -15.63 -2.25 0.70
CA LEU A 89 -15.10 -3.32 1.54
C LEU A 89 -16.03 -4.54 1.52
N ASP A 90 -17.34 -4.33 1.65
CA ASP A 90 -18.33 -5.41 1.61
C ASP A 90 -18.29 -6.13 0.25
N GLU A 91 -18.15 -5.39 -0.86
CA GLU A 91 -17.98 -5.92 -2.21
C GLU A 91 -16.80 -6.90 -2.29
N VAL A 92 -15.65 -6.50 -1.77
CA VAL A 92 -14.40 -7.26 -1.83
C VAL A 92 -14.44 -8.49 -0.90
N ILE A 93 -14.94 -8.33 0.33
CA ILE A 93 -15.08 -9.44 1.28
C ILE A 93 -16.04 -10.49 0.70
N ALA A 94 -17.17 -10.07 0.13
CA ALA A 94 -18.12 -10.99 -0.47
C ALA A 94 -17.53 -11.74 -1.67
N ALA A 95 -16.72 -11.09 -2.50
CA ALA A 95 -16.02 -11.74 -3.61
C ALA A 95 -15.00 -12.78 -3.12
N ALA A 96 -14.21 -12.43 -2.10
CA ALA A 96 -13.25 -13.34 -1.47
C ALA A 96 -13.94 -14.56 -0.85
N GLU A 97 -15.04 -14.35 -0.14
CA GLU A 97 -15.86 -15.40 0.50
C GLU A 97 -16.45 -16.38 -0.54
N ARG A 98 -17.06 -15.86 -1.62
CA ARG A 98 -17.58 -16.68 -2.72
C ARG A 98 -16.51 -17.52 -3.41
N ALA A 99 -15.37 -16.91 -3.73
CA ALA A 99 -14.27 -17.57 -4.40
C ALA A 99 -13.43 -18.46 -3.48
N ARG A 100 -13.55 -18.34 -2.16
CA ARG A 100 -12.65 -18.90 -1.14
C ARG A 100 -11.19 -18.48 -1.39
N ALA A 101 -10.99 -17.25 -1.81
CA ALA A 101 -9.69 -16.66 -2.07
C ALA A 101 -9.21 -15.86 -0.87
N ALA A 102 -7.90 -15.84 -0.64
CA ALA A 102 -7.28 -14.97 0.33
C ALA A 102 -7.29 -13.52 -0.18
N VAL A 103 -7.59 -12.57 0.69
CA VAL A 103 -7.59 -11.14 0.34
C VAL A 103 -6.81 -10.31 1.36
N HIS A 104 -6.14 -9.29 0.85
CA HIS A 104 -5.45 -8.29 1.65
C HIS A 104 -5.98 -6.89 1.30
N ILE A 105 -6.56 -6.22 2.29
CA ILE A 105 -7.08 -4.85 2.14
C ILE A 105 -5.92 -3.89 2.35
N CYS A 106 -5.51 -3.21 1.29
CA CYS A 106 -4.39 -2.28 1.31
C CYS A 106 -4.75 -0.97 2.02
N HIS A 107 -3.77 -0.35 2.71
CA HIS A 107 -3.84 1.00 3.31
C HIS A 107 -5.24 1.35 3.86
N LEU A 108 -5.75 0.48 4.76
CA LEU A 108 -7.11 0.56 5.28
C LEU A 108 -7.48 1.96 5.79
N ASN A 109 -6.58 2.63 6.53
CA ASN A 109 -6.80 3.97 7.07
C ASN A 109 -7.09 5.02 5.99
N ALA A 110 -6.45 4.89 4.83
CA ALA A 110 -6.66 5.77 3.68
C ALA A 110 -7.98 5.51 2.94
N SER A 111 -8.49 4.28 3.00
CA SER A 111 -9.73 3.90 2.34
C SER A 111 -10.95 4.04 3.26
N ALA A 112 -10.80 3.68 4.52
CA ALA A 112 -11.86 3.72 5.54
C ALA A 112 -12.11 5.12 6.11
N MET A 113 -11.13 6.03 6.05
CA MET A 113 -11.24 7.39 6.55
C MET A 113 -11.89 7.46 7.96
N SER A 114 -12.97 8.20 8.16
CA SER A 114 -13.67 8.26 9.45
C SER A 114 -14.28 6.92 9.88
N GLY A 115 -14.58 6.04 8.94
CA GLY A 115 -15.16 4.71 9.14
C GLY A 115 -14.17 3.62 9.57
N VAL A 116 -12.94 3.96 9.99
CA VAL A 116 -11.87 2.99 10.28
C VAL A 116 -12.29 1.88 11.25
N ASP A 117 -13.04 2.19 12.29
CA ASP A 117 -13.51 1.19 13.25
C ASP A 117 -14.57 0.26 12.64
N ILE A 118 -15.49 0.81 11.85
CA ILE A 118 -16.52 0.04 11.14
C ILE A 118 -15.88 -0.95 10.17
N TRP A 119 -14.87 -0.52 9.43
CA TRP A 119 -14.15 -1.39 8.50
C TRP A 119 -13.41 -2.52 9.22
N LEU A 120 -12.74 -2.20 10.33
CA LEU A 120 -12.03 -3.20 11.14
C LEU A 120 -12.98 -4.19 11.77
N ASP A 121 -14.14 -3.76 12.29
CA ASP A 121 -15.17 -4.66 12.82
C ASP A 121 -15.73 -5.60 11.74
N LYS A 122 -15.94 -5.10 10.51
CA LYS A 122 -16.35 -5.93 9.36
C LYS A 122 -15.28 -6.95 8.96
N ILE A 123 -14.00 -6.57 8.98
CA ILE A 123 -12.89 -7.49 8.73
C ILE A 123 -12.83 -8.58 9.80
N ASP A 124 -12.97 -8.22 11.07
CA ASP A 124 -12.97 -9.18 12.17
C ASP A 124 -14.17 -10.12 12.08
N ALA A 125 -15.36 -9.62 11.75
CA ALA A 125 -16.54 -10.42 11.50
C ALA A 125 -16.38 -11.38 10.30
N ALA A 126 -15.71 -10.95 9.23
CA ALA A 126 -15.39 -11.80 8.08
C ALA A 126 -14.41 -12.92 8.47
N ARG A 127 -13.37 -12.60 9.23
CA ARG A 127 -12.43 -13.60 9.80
C ARG A 127 -13.15 -14.64 10.66
N ALA A 128 -14.08 -14.19 11.52
CA ALA A 128 -14.87 -15.08 12.38
C ALA A 128 -15.74 -16.05 11.56
N ARG A 129 -16.14 -15.69 10.33
CA ARG A 129 -16.83 -16.58 9.39
C ARG A 129 -15.89 -17.47 8.58
N GLY A 130 -14.58 -17.35 8.75
CA GLY A 130 -13.56 -18.15 8.04
C GLY A 130 -13.06 -17.54 6.73
N VAL A 131 -13.36 -16.27 6.45
CA VAL A 131 -12.78 -15.57 5.29
C VAL A 131 -11.31 -15.26 5.58
N ASP A 132 -10.41 -15.64 4.68
CA ASP A 132 -8.98 -15.32 4.79
C ASP A 132 -8.73 -13.87 4.38
N VAL A 133 -9.00 -12.93 5.29
CA VAL A 133 -8.82 -11.50 5.08
C VAL A 133 -7.78 -10.91 6.03
N SER A 134 -6.90 -10.06 5.50
CA SER A 134 -5.88 -9.31 6.24
C SER A 134 -5.87 -7.86 5.80
N THR A 135 -5.21 -7.00 6.57
CA THR A 135 -5.10 -5.58 6.26
C THR A 135 -3.86 -4.95 6.86
N GLU A 136 -3.46 -3.82 6.29
CA GLU A 136 -2.42 -2.94 6.82
C GLU A 136 -2.86 -1.48 6.80
N MET A 137 -2.03 -0.66 7.45
CA MET A 137 -2.12 0.80 7.42
C MET A 137 -0.74 1.41 7.19
N PHE A 138 -0.68 2.69 6.78
CA PHE A 138 0.55 3.47 6.78
C PHE A 138 0.39 4.75 7.63
N PRO A 139 1.45 5.22 8.33
CA PRO A 139 1.33 6.24 9.36
C PRO A 139 1.49 7.68 8.82
N TRP A 140 0.91 7.98 7.66
CA TRP A 140 0.99 9.31 7.05
C TRP A 140 -0.40 9.87 6.80
N THR A 141 -0.50 11.18 6.62
CA THR A 141 -1.77 11.89 6.57
C THR A 141 -2.20 12.32 5.17
N SER A 142 -1.45 11.95 4.13
CA SER A 142 -1.82 12.27 2.75
C SER A 142 -1.74 11.08 1.80
N GLY A 143 -2.58 11.11 0.77
CA GLY A 143 -2.38 10.37 -0.46
C GLY A 143 -1.56 11.19 -1.48
N SER A 144 -1.14 10.55 -2.57
CA SER A 144 -0.47 11.21 -3.69
C SER A 144 -1.07 10.76 -5.00
N ALA A 145 -1.28 11.71 -5.91
CA ALA A 145 -1.81 11.45 -7.25
C ALA A 145 -1.37 12.53 -8.23
N ALA A 146 -1.34 12.20 -9.54
CA ALA A 146 -1.24 13.23 -10.56
C ALA A 146 -2.45 14.14 -10.51
N ILE A 147 -2.27 15.45 -10.73
CA ILE A 147 -3.37 16.43 -10.65
C ILE A 147 -4.46 16.17 -11.70
N SER A 148 -4.13 15.54 -12.83
CA SER A 148 -5.10 15.14 -13.85
C SER A 148 -5.78 13.79 -13.59
N SER A 149 -5.35 13.04 -12.57
CA SER A 149 -5.86 11.69 -12.29
C SER A 149 -7.35 11.71 -11.95
N ASP A 150 -7.99 10.55 -12.11
CA ASP A 150 -9.41 10.36 -11.77
C ASP A 150 -9.73 10.56 -10.29
N VAL A 151 -8.72 10.60 -9.42
CA VAL A 151 -8.89 11.06 -8.03
C VAL A 151 -9.59 12.40 -8.00
N PHE A 152 -9.17 13.34 -8.87
CA PHE A 152 -9.67 14.70 -8.94
C PHE A 152 -10.72 14.95 -10.03
N SER A 153 -11.08 13.94 -10.82
CA SER A 153 -12.12 14.04 -11.86
C SER A 153 -13.53 13.72 -11.35
N ARG A 154 -13.61 13.17 -10.15
CA ARG A 154 -14.86 12.86 -9.43
C ARG A 154 -15.13 13.89 -8.33
N ASN A 155 -16.20 13.70 -7.55
CA ASN A 155 -16.52 14.59 -6.43
C ASN A 155 -15.56 14.37 -5.23
N TRP A 156 -14.26 14.59 -5.45
CA TRP A 156 -13.18 14.30 -4.50
C TRP A 156 -13.28 15.11 -3.21
N ARG A 157 -13.79 16.34 -3.28
CA ARG A 157 -13.95 17.18 -2.08
C ARG A 157 -14.94 16.58 -1.08
N GLU A 158 -16.02 16.00 -1.58
CA GLU A 158 -17.00 15.31 -0.75
C GLU A 158 -16.48 13.94 -0.28
N ILE A 159 -15.86 13.17 -1.18
CA ILE A 159 -15.31 11.84 -0.87
C ILE A 159 -14.28 11.94 0.25
N PHE A 160 -13.37 12.89 0.18
CA PHE A 160 -12.28 13.03 1.15
C PHE A 160 -12.55 14.03 2.26
N ALA A 161 -13.67 14.77 2.20
CA ALA A 161 -14.01 15.88 3.11
C ALA A 161 -12.88 16.93 3.23
N ILE A 162 -12.27 17.31 2.10
CA ILE A 162 -11.21 18.33 1.99
C ILE A 162 -11.52 19.34 0.89
N ASP A 163 -10.72 20.40 0.81
CA ASP A 163 -10.81 21.40 -0.26
C ASP A 163 -9.44 21.64 -0.91
N TYR A 164 -9.36 22.56 -1.86
CA TYR A 164 -8.12 22.93 -2.56
C TYR A 164 -6.98 23.29 -1.60
N ALA A 165 -7.29 23.96 -0.50
CA ALA A 165 -6.31 24.33 0.53
C ALA A 165 -5.66 23.13 1.25
N ASP A 166 -6.21 21.93 1.11
CA ASP A 166 -5.66 20.70 1.66
C ASP A 166 -4.82 19.92 0.64
N VAL A 167 -4.64 20.48 -0.56
CA VAL A 167 -3.84 19.90 -1.65
C VAL A 167 -2.54 20.66 -1.79
N GLN A 168 -1.44 19.93 -1.80
CA GLN A 168 -0.09 20.49 -1.91
C GLN A 168 0.54 20.08 -3.23
N TRP A 169 1.14 21.06 -3.94
CA TRP A 169 1.92 20.78 -5.16
C TRP A 169 3.25 20.13 -4.81
N ALA A 170 3.50 18.93 -5.29
CA ALA A 170 4.64 18.13 -4.87
C ALA A 170 6.00 18.71 -5.29
N GLU A 171 6.07 19.49 -6.37
CA GLU A 171 7.33 20.05 -6.86
C GLU A 171 7.87 21.16 -5.95
N THR A 172 6.99 22.00 -5.43
CA THR A 172 7.39 23.17 -4.62
C THR A 172 7.02 23.07 -3.15
N GLY A 173 5.99 22.27 -2.83
CA GLY A 173 5.37 22.24 -1.51
C GLY A 173 4.32 23.33 -1.31
N GLU A 174 3.89 24.03 -2.37
CA GLU A 174 2.85 25.04 -2.35
C GLU A 174 1.49 24.41 -2.02
N TRP A 175 0.75 25.04 -1.08
CA TRP A 175 -0.67 24.74 -0.85
C TRP A 175 -1.52 25.41 -1.92
N LEU A 176 -2.43 24.65 -2.53
CA LEU A 176 -3.17 25.12 -3.69
C LEU A 176 -4.42 25.92 -3.30
N THR A 177 -4.80 26.82 -4.18
CA THR A 177 -6.12 27.44 -4.26
C THR A 177 -6.89 26.84 -5.44
N GLU A 178 -8.18 27.16 -5.58
CA GLU A 178 -8.94 26.74 -6.75
C GLU A 178 -8.28 27.20 -8.06
N ASP A 179 -7.80 28.45 -8.10
CA ASP A 179 -7.13 29.02 -9.29
C ASP A 179 -5.82 28.30 -9.60
N THR A 180 -4.95 28.09 -8.61
CA THR A 180 -3.66 27.42 -8.84
C THR A 180 -3.84 25.93 -9.13
N PHE A 181 -4.83 25.28 -8.54
CA PHE A 181 -5.21 23.91 -8.89
C PHE A 181 -5.64 23.80 -10.36
N GLY A 182 -6.53 24.70 -10.81
CA GLY A 182 -6.96 24.77 -12.21
C GLY A 182 -5.80 25.02 -13.16
N PHE A 183 -4.94 25.99 -12.82
CA PHE A 183 -3.76 26.33 -13.60
C PHE A 183 -2.79 25.13 -13.75
N TYR A 184 -2.45 24.45 -12.67
CA TYR A 184 -1.56 23.27 -12.76
C TYR A 184 -2.21 22.10 -13.47
N ARG A 185 -3.50 21.88 -13.29
CA ARG A 185 -4.22 20.82 -13.99
C ARG A 185 -4.21 21.01 -15.51
N GLU A 186 -4.28 22.25 -15.99
CA GLU A 186 -4.22 22.58 -17.41
C GLU A 186 -2.79 22.55 -17.96
N THR A 187 -1.84 23.16 -17.24
CA THR A 187 -0.49 23.40 -17.74
C THR A 187 0.51 22.29 -17.41
N ARG A 188 0.25 21.50 -16.35
CA ARG A 188 1.12 20.43 -15.84
C ARG A 188 0.32 19.19 -15.39
N PRO A 189 -0.46 18.55 -16.28
CA PRO A 189 -1.39 17.49 -15.92
C PRO A 189 -0.74 16.27 -15.25
N ASP A 190 0.51 15.96 -15.60
CA ASP A 190 1.27 14.84 -15.01
C ASP A 190 1.96 15.19 -13.67
N GLY A 191 1.83 16.44 -13.23
CA GLY A 191 2.41 16.91 -11.98
C GLY A 191 1.76 16.24 -10.77
N GLN A 192 2.58 15.89 -9.79
CA GLN A 192 2.12 15.19 -8.60
C GLN A 192 1.61 16.17 -7.54
N THR A 193 0.59 15.74 -6.84
CA THR A 193 0.05 16.42 -5.67
C THR A 193 0.09 15.51 -4.45
N MET A 194 0.09 16.10 -3.27
CA MET A 194 -0.19 15.45 -2.01
C MET A 194 -1.50 16.01 -1.47
N HIS A 195 -2.52 15.18 -1.28
CA HIS A 195 -3.82 15.59 -0.76
C HIS A 195 -3.98 15.06 0.66
N HIS A 196 -4.10 15.98 1.62
CA HIS A 196 -4.01 15.73 3.05
C HIS A 196 -5.40 15.49 3.64
N TYR A 197 -5.94 14.28 3.44
CA TYR A 197 -7.28 13.91 3.89
C TYR A 197 -7.29 12.90 5.05
N ILE A 198 -6.17 12.19 5.26
CA ILE A 198 -6.08 11.19 6.31
C ILE A 198 -5.80 11.87 7.64
N ARG A 199 -6.60 11.59 8.65
CA ARG A 199 -6.42 12.15 9.98
C ARG A 199 -5.58 11.25 10.87
N GLU A 200 -4.76 11.87 11.70
CA GLU A 200 -3.85 11.15 12.60
C GLU A 200 -4.60 10.31 13.63
N ASP A 201 -5.80 10.72 14.06
CA ASP A 201 -6.64 9.91 14.95
C ASP A 201 -7.13 8.61 14.29
N TRP A 202 -7.35 8.59 12.98
CA TRP A 202 -7.67 7.36 12.24
C TRP A 202 -6.47 6.42 12.22
N ASN A 203 -5.27 6.95 12.01
CA ASN A 203 -4.03 6.18 12.06
C ASN A 203 -3.83 5.54 13.42
N ARG A 204 -4.05 6.31 14.51
CA ARG A 204 -3.95 5.82 15.90
C ARG A 204 -4.96 4.71 16.18
N ARG A 205 -6.21 4.86 15.75
CA ARG A 205 -7.24 3.83 15.92
C ARG A 205 -6.90 2.57 15.11
N ALA A 206 -6.47 2.72 13.87
CA ALA A 206 -6.08 1.59 13.03
C ALA A 206 -4.91 0.80 13.62
N ILE A 207 -3.85 1.48 14.05
CA ILE A 207 -2.65 0.81 14.56
C ILE A 207 -2.87 0.12 15.91
N GLN A 208 -3.84 0.54 16.71
CA GLN A 208 -4.16 -0.09 17.99
C GLN A 208 -4.97 -1.39 17.84
N ARG A 209 -5.61 -1.62 16.69
CA ARG A 209 -6.35 -2.88 16.47
C ARG A 209 -5.40 -4.06 16.29
N PRO A 210 -5.68 -5.20 16.92
CA PRO A 210 -4.92 -6.43 16.72
C PRO A 210 -4.85 -6.82 15.24
N HIS A 211 -3.73 -7.40 14.81
CA HIS A 211 -3.52 -7.94 13.47
C HIS A 211 -3.50 -6.93 12.31
N VAL A 212 -3.63 -5.62 12.56
CA VAL A 212 -3.34 -4.62 11.54
C VAL A 212 -1.83 -4.56 11.34
N MET A 213 -1.38 -4.79 10.13
CA MET A 213 0.03 -4.71 9.75
C MET A 213 0.41 -3.27 9.40
N VAL A 214 1.68 -3.02 9.20
CA VAL A 214 2.19 -1.74 8.71
C VAL A 214 2.81 -1.94 7.34
N ALA A 215 2.39 -1.12 6.38
CA ALA A 215 3.03 -0.96 5.08
C ALA A 215 3.51 0.47 4.90
N SER A 216 4.38 0.69 3.94
CA SER A 216 4.81 2.05 3.59
C SER A 216 3.88 2.73 2.60
N ASP A 217 3.21 1.97 1.74
CA ASP A 217 2.50 2.49 0.57
C ASP A 217 3.42 3.33 -0.36
N ALA A 218 4.71 2.98 -0.36
CA ALA A 218 5.71 3.73 -1.11
C ALA A 218 5.66 3.41 -2.60
N MET A 219 5.65 4.45 -3.41
CA MET A 219 5.82 4.31 -4.87
C MET A 219 7.29 4.10 -5.23
N PRO A 220 7.58 3.37 -6.33
CA PRO A 220 8.93 3.28 -6.85
C PRO A 220 9.50 4.67 -7.13
N LEU A 221 10.69 4.94 -6.60
CA LEU A 221 11.35 6.22 -6.76
C LEU A 221 12.21 6.21 -8.02
N THR A 222 11.94 7.15 -8.91
CA THR A 222 12.76 7.38 -10.12
C THR A 222 13.65 8.61 -10.00
N SER A 223 13.43 9.45 -8.99
CA SER A 223 14.22 10.65 -8.70
C SER A 223 14.01 11.07 -7.24
N TYR A 224 15.06 11.61 -6.62
CA TYR A 224 15.02 12.20 -5.28
C TYR A 224 14.70 13.71 -5.31
N GLU A 225 14.52 14.31 -6.48
CA GLU A 225 14.26 15.74 -6.64
C GLU A 225 12.81 16.13 -6.38
N ARG A 226 11.87 15.16 -6.43
CA ARG A 226 10.45 15.42 -6.23
C ARG A 226 10.08 15.36 -4.75
N LYS A 227 9.18 16.27 -4.33
CA LYS A 227 8.45 16.12 -3.07
C LYS A 227 7.43 14.99 -3.25
N VAL A 228 7.36 14.12 -2.26
CA VAL A 228 6.42 13.00 -2.24
C VAL A 228 5.99 12.77 -0.80
N VAL A 229 5.00 11.92 -0.59
CA VAL A 229 4.70 11.43 0.76
C VAL A 229 5.94 10.73 1.32
N PRO A 230 6.39 11.06 2.55
CA PRO A 230 7.67 10.59 3.08
C PRO A 230 7.65 9.11 3.53
N ASN A 231 6.71 8.34 3.03
CA ASN A 231 6.43 6.97 3.45
C ASN A 231 7.56 5.98 3.09
N ALA A 232 8.31 6.21 2.01
CA ALA A 232 9.43 5.35 1.62
C ALA A 232 10.58 5.37 2.65
N ALA A 233 10.92 6.55 3.18
CA ALA A 233 12.05 6.74 4.09
C ALA A 233 11.64 6.73 5.58
N GLY A 234 10.41 7.11 5.88
CA GLY A 234 10.00 7.43 7.26
C GLY A 234 9.05 6.46 7.95
N THR A 235 8.38 5.55 7.25
CA THR A 235 7.28 4.76 7.82
C THR A 235 7.69 3.96 9.05
N SER A 236 8.69 3.09 8.96
CA SER A 236 9.07 2.22 10.07
C SER A 236 9.58 3.00 11.27
N THR A 237 10.40 4.01 11.04
CA THR A 237 10.98 4.83 12.10
C THR A 237 9.97 5.78 12.72
N ARG A 238 8.93 6.21 11.98
CA ARG A 238 7.78 6.94 12.55
C ARG A 238 6.97 6.06 13.50
N ILE A 239 6.71 4.80 13.15
CA ILE A 239 6.05 3.85 14.07
C ILE A 239 6.86 3.68 15.35
N LEU A 240 8.17 3.43 15.23
CA LEU A 240 9.03 3.19 16.40
C LEU A 240 9.23 4.44 17.27
N GLY A 241 9.45 5.59 16.66
CA GLY A 241 9.65 6.86 17.37
C GLY A 241 8.35 7.41 17.92
N GLN A 242 7.42 7.76 17.05
CA GLN A 242 6.20 8.46 17.44
C GLN A 242 5.21 7.53 18.16
N TYR A 243 4.79 6.42 17.57
CA TYR A 243 3.69 5.63 18.11
C TYR A 243 4.11 4.72 19.27
N VAL A 244 5.38 4.26 19.30
CA VAL A 244 5.90 3.44 20.42
C VAL A 244 6.47 4.32 21.52
N ARG A 245 7.53 5.10 21.23
CA ARG A 245 8.27 5.82 22.27
C ARG A 245 7.49 7.01 22.82
N GLU A 246 6.96 7.88 21.95
CA GLU A 246 6.36 9.15 22.36
C GLU A 246 4.90 8.97 22.80
N GLU A 247 4.08 8.35 21.96
CA GLU A 247 2.64 8.21 22.22
C GLU A 247 2.27 6.94 23.00
N LYS A 248 3.16 5.96 23.09
CA LYS A 248 2.97 4.69 23.81
C LYS A 248 1.70 3.92 23.42
N LEU A 249 1.33 3.99 22.13
CA LEU A 249 0.17 3.28 21.59
C LEU A 249 0.40 1.78 21.48
N LEU A 250 1.64 1.36 21.30
CA LEU A 250 2.07 -0.02 21.13
C LEU A 250 3.28 -0.32 22.00
N SER A 251 3.45 -1.58 22.40
CA SER A 251 4.75 -2.04 22.87
C SER A 251 5.75 -2.11 21.70
N LEU A 252 7.04 -2.00 22.00
CA LEU A 252 8.09 -2.14 20.98
C LEU A 252 8.01 -3.49 20.26
N SER A 253 7.78 -4.58 21.00
CA SER A 253 7.65 -5.92 20.44
C SER A 253 6.45 -6.08 19.51
N ASP A 254 5.30 -5.46 19.85
CA ASP A 254 4.13 -5.49 18.99
C ASP A 254 4.34 -4.67 17.70
N ALA A 255 4.96 -3.49 17.81
CA ALA A 255 5.31 -2.67 16.64
C ALA A 255 6.26 -3.42 15.69
N ILE A 256 7.32 -4.06 16.22
CA ILE A 256 8.24 -4.88 15.41
C ILE A 256 7.49 -6.05 14.74
N ALA A 257 6.56 -6.70 15.46
CA ALA A 257 5.77 -7.78 14.87
C ALA A 257 4.91 -7.29 13.68
N ARG A 258 4.28 -6.12 13.78
CA ARG A 258 3.46 -5.51 12.71
C ARG A 258 4.27 -5.06 11.51
N LEU A 259 5.50 -4.61 11.75
CA LEU A 259 6.44 -4.17 10.70
C LEU A 259 7.12 -5.33 9.99
N SER A 260 7.22 -6.50 10.59
CA SER A 260 8.12 -7.57 10.13
C SER A 260 7.48 -8.96 10.18
N LEU A 261 7.16 -9.46 11.36
CA LEU A 261 6.71 -10.85 11.56
C LEU A 261 5.34 -11.12 10.94
N TYR A 262 4.37 -10.20 11.12
CA TYR A 262 3.00 -10.42 10.61
C TYR A 262 2.95 -10.38 9.08
N PRO A 263 3.61 -9.42 8.38
CA PRO A 263 3.73 -9.48 6.92
C PRO A 263 4.40 -10.76 6.42
N ALA A 264 5.49 -11.20 7.07
CA ALA A 264 6.15 -12.45 6.72
C ALA A 264 5.21 -13.65 6.88
N ARG A 265 4.53 -13.78 8.02
CA ARG A 265 3.54 -14.83 8.29
C ARG A 265 2.39 -14.81 7.29
N ARG A 266 1.92 -13.62 6.89
CA ARG A 266 0.88 -13.50 5.87
C ARG A 266 1.29 -14.14 4.56
N MET A 267 2.56 -14.03 4.20
CA MET A 267 3.09 -14.51 2.93
C MET A 267 3.59 -15.96 2.98
N GLU A 268 3.84 -16.54 4.14
CA GLU A 268 4.38 -17.90 4.30
C GLU A 268 3.57 -19.00 3.60
N SER A 269 2.24 -18.90 3.64
CA SER A 269 1.34 -19.87 3.00
C SER A 269 1.35 -19.78 1.47
N PHE A 270 1.83 -18.68 0.91
CA PHE A 270 1.85 -18.41 -0.53
C PHE A 270 3.25 -18.56 -1.14
N ALA A 271 4.30 -18.33 -0.34
CA ALA A 271 5.69 -18.43 -0.75
C ALA A 271 6.56 -18.89 0.42
N PRO A 272 7.02 -20.16 0.41
CA PRO A 272 7.72 -20.79 1.54
C PRO A 272 8.96 -20.02 2.03
N ALA A 273 9.65 -19.29 1.15
CA ALA A 273 10.80 -18.46 1.52
C ALA A 273 10.48 -17.42 2.61
N PHE A 274 9.23 -16.97 2.73
CA PHE A 274 8.85 -16.04 3.80
C PHE A 274 8.88 -16.67 5.20
N ALA A 275 8.90 -17.99 5.32
CA ALA A 275 9.13 -18.66 6.60
C ALA A 275 10.53 -18.39 7.20
N GLN A 276 11.44 -17.86 6.41
CA GLN A 276 12.78 -17.44 6.86
C GLN A 276 12.88 -15.94 7.12
N LYS A 277 11.81 -15.15 6.91
CA LYS A 277 11.75 -13.69 7.07
C LYS A 277 11.07 -13.27 8.36
N GLY A 278 11.34 -12.04 8.81
CA GLY A 278 10.63 -11.38 9.90
C GLY A 278 10.90 -11.99 11.29
N ARG A 279 11.95 -12.75 11.48
CA ARG A 279 12.26 -13.45 12.74
C ARG A 279 13.75 -13.69 12.94
N ILE A 280 14.16 -13.75 14.20
CA ILE A 280 15.52 -14.14 14.59
C ILE A 280 15.48 -15.59 15.07
N LYS A 281 15.98 -16.51 14.25
CA LYS A 281 16.13 -17.93 14.56
C LYS A 281 17.26 -18.53 13.74
N ILE A 282 17.82 -19.66 14.18
CA ILE A 282 18.82 -20.41 13.40
C ILE A 282 18.19 -20.86 12.08
N GLY A 283 18.85 -20.57 10.96
CA GLY A 283 18.40 -20.90 9.61
C GLY A 283 17.49 -19.84 8.98
N ALA A 284 17.13 -18.76 9.69
CA ALA A 284 16.44 -17.62 9.09
C ALA A 284 17.42 -16.73 8.30
N ASP A 285 16.88 -15.97 7.36
CA ASP A 285 17.66 -14.98 6.63
C ASP A 285 18.17 -13.88 7.57
N ALA A 286 19.43 -13.51 7.39
CA ALA A 286 20.04 -12.46 8.19
C ALA A 286 19.69 -11.05 7.62
N ASP A 287 18.39 -10.76 7.57
CA ASP A 287 17.85 -9.42 7.30
C ASP A 287 17.62 -8.74 8.64
N LEU A 288 18.56 -7.92 9.09
CA LEU A 288 18.61 -7.40 10.45
C LEU A 288 18.72 -5.89 10.46
N VAL A 289 18.08 -5.27 11.44
CA VAL A 289 18.23 -3.84 11.74
C VAL A 289 18.67 -3.70 13.19
N ILE A 290 19.74 -2.93 13.41
CA ILE A 290 20.19 -2.53 14.74
C ILE A 290 19.86 -1.05 14.91
N PHE A 291 19.07 -0.73 15.92
CA PHE A 291 18.65 0.64 16.22
C PHE A 291 18.59 0.87 17.73
N ASP A 292 18.67 2.12 18.12
CA ASP A 292 18.48 2.55 19.51
C ASP A 292 17.01 2.94 19.70
N PRO A 293 16.25 2.24 20.57
CA PRO A 293 14.84 2.54 20.82
C PRO A 293 14.59 3.91 21.46
N GLU A 294 15.59 4.49 22.15
CA GLU A 294 15.47 5.78 22.81
C GLU A 294 15.64 6.96 21.83
N THR A 295 16.31 6.72 20.68
CA THR A 295 16.63 7.79 19.73
C THR A 295 16.08 7.57 18.33
N VAL A 296 15.58 6.37 18.00
CA VAL A 296 15.01 6.10 16.68
C VAL A 296 13.85 7.02 16.36
N ALA A 297 13.95 7.77 15.25
CA ALA A 297 12.90 8.67 14.79
C ALA A 297 12.96 8.86 13.29
N THR A 298 11.80 9.20 12.70
CA THR A 298 11.80 9.69 11.33
C THR A 298 12.23 11.14 11.28
N GLU A 299 13.13 11.45 10.36
CA GLU A 299 13.49 12.81 9.99
C GLU A 299 12.80 13.22 8.68
N ALA A 300 12.18 12.26 7.99
CA ALA A 300 11.46 12.52 6.76
C ALA A 300 10.18 13.32 7.02
N SER A 301 9.91 14.28 6.14
CA SER A 301 8.74 15.15 6.16
C SER A 301 8.24 15.39 4.74
N TYR A 302 7.07 16.00 4.59
CA TYR A 302 6.55 16.35 3.26
C TYR A 302 7.44 17.34 2.49
N LEU A 303 8.26 18.12 3.20
CA LEU A 303 9.24 19.04 2.59
C LEU A 303 10.58 18.35 2.30
N GLU A 304 10.98 17.39 3.14
CA GLU A 304 12.24 16.62 3.05
C GLU A 304 11.92 15.10 3.10
N PRO A 305 11.27 14.54 2.06
CA PRO A 305 10.70 13.20 2.12
C PRO A 305 11.73 12.07 2.18
N PHE A 306 12.98 12.34 1.84
CA PHE A 306 14.07 11.34 1.77
C PHE A 306 15.13 11.52 2.86
N LYS A 307 14.84 12.35 3.85
CA LYS A 307 15.79 12.56 4.95
C LYS A 307 16.01 11.26 5.70
N THR A 308 17.28 10.94 5.93
CA THR A 308 17.69 9.72 6.62
C THR A 308 17.20 9.73 8.07
N PRO A 309 16.63 8.64 8.59
CA PRO A 309 16.16 8.58 9.97
C PRO A 309 17.33 8.62 10.97
N SER A 310 17.05 9.09 12.17
CA SER A 310 17.96 9.02 13.33
C SER A 310 17.81 7.68 14.08
N GLY A 311 18.82 7.34 14.91
CA GLY A 311 18.80 6.19 15.79
C GLY A 311 18.94 4.81 15.13
N VAL A 312 19.15 4.73 13.81
CA VAL A 312 19.44 3.48 13.10
C VAL A 312 20.95 3.34 12.94
N HIS A 313 21.53 2.33 13.59
CA HIS A 313 22.97 2.09 13.54
C HIS A 313 23.36 1.27 12.31
N SER A 314 22.69 0.16 12.03
CA SER A 314 23.03 -0.67 10.88
C SER A 314 21.85 -1.44 10.34
N VAL A 315 21.91 -1.72 9.03
CA VAL A 315 20.99 -2.59 8.31
C VAL A 315 21.78 -3.65 7.56
N TRP A 316 21.38 -4.88 7.74
CA TRP A 316 21.97 -6.06 7.09
C TRP A 316 20.92 -6.70 6.20
N VAL A 317 21.30 -7.04 4.97
CA VAL A 317 20.45 -7.74 4.00
C VAL A 317 21.16 -9.01 3.58
N ALA A 318 20.51 -10.15 3.76
CA ALA A 318 21.09 -11.47 3.49
C ALA A 318 22.50 -11.65 4.11
N GLY A 319 22.72 -11.13 5.31
CA GLY A 319 24.00 -11.17 6.03
C GLY A 319 25.06 -10.19 5.57
N GLN A 320 24.76 -9.29 4.62
CA GLN A 320 25.67 -8.24 4.16
C GLN A 320 25.27 -6.89 4.74
N LEU A 321 26.23 -6.17 5.28
CA LEU A 321 26.02 -4.81 5.79
C LEU A 321 25.64 -3.87 4.65
N SER A 322 24.46 -3.28 4.72
CA SER A 322 23.91 -2.40 3.70
C SER A 322 23.84 -0.93 4.13
N VAL A 323 23.65 -0.68 5.42
CA VAL A 323 23.65 0.66 6.02
C VAL A 323 24.48 0.62 7.29
N GLN A 324 25.33 1.63 7.49
CA GLN A 324 26.08 1.87 8.72
C GLN A 324 26.01 3.34 9.10
N GLU A 325 25.64 3.64 10.35
CA GLU A 325 25.50 5.00 10.89
C GLU A 325 24.72 5.94 9.94
N GLY A 326 23.56 5.45 9.45
CA GLY A 326 22.69 6.19 8.55
C GLY A 326 23.21 6.39 7.13
N ARG A 327 24.32 5.76 6.75
CA ARG A 327 24.92 5.86 5.42
C ARG A 327 24.86 4.54 4.67
N LEU A 328 24.52 4.61 3.40
CA LEU A 328 24.57 3.45 2.50
C LEU A 328 26.02 2.99 2.36
N VAL A 329 26.27 1.69 2.53
CA VAL A 329 27.57 1.09 2.29
C VAL A 329 27.74 0.90 0.78
N GLU A 330 28.89 1.32 0.23
CA GLU A 330 29.21 1.08 -1.18
C GLU A 330 29.16 -0.44 -1.47
N GLN A 331 28.60 -0.79 -2.63
CA GLN A 331 28.35 -2.18 -3.07
C GLN A 331 27.22 -2.91 -2.31
N ALA A 332 26.36 -2.21 -1.56
CA ALA A 332 25.16 -2.80 -0.99
C ALA A 332 24.19 -3.22 -2.11
N GLY A 333 24.05 -4.51 -2.34
CA GLY A 333 23.20 -5.08 -3.40
C GLY A 333 22.81 -6.53 -3.07
N ALA A 334 22.77 -6.86 -1.78
CA ALA A 334 22.51 -8.23 -1.29
C ALA A 334 21.06 -8.69 -1.42
N GLY A 335 20.15 -7.81 -1.77
CA GLY A 335 18.72 -8.15 -1.92
C GLY A 335 18.50 -9.22 -2.99
N LYS A 336 17.67 -10.21 -2.66
CA LYS A 336 17.29 -11.29 -3.57
C LYS A 336 15.82 -11.21 -3.90
N LYS A 337 15.48 -11.47 -5.16
CA LYS A 337 14.09 -11.60 -5.60
C LYS A 337 13.48 -12.85 -4.94
N ILE A 338 12.34 -12.67 -4.30
CA ILE A 338 11.51 -13.77 -3.81
C ILE A 338 10.38 -13.99 -4.82
N THR A 339 10.15 -15.25 -5.16
CA THR A 339 9.01 -15.70 -5.95
C THR A 339 8.27 -16.77 -5.19
N ARG A 340 7.06 -17.13 -5.62
CA ARG A 340 6.31 -18.26 -5.06
C ARG A 340 7.07 -19.59 -5.18
N LEU A 341 7.99 -19.69 -6.13
CA LEU A 341 8.81 -20.87 -6.41
C LEU A 341 10.16 -20.87 -5.68
N THR A 342 10.48 -19.82 -4.93
CA THR A 342 11.71 -19.72 -4.13
C THR A 342 11.55 -20.55 -2.85
N HIS A 343 12.50 -21.42 -2.60
CA HIS A 343 12.56 -22.31 -1.44
C HIS A 343 13.63 -21.89 -0.44
#